data_06854ed1081aa8e01feba9dda9651d15
#
_entry.id   06854ed1081aa8e01feba9dda9651d15
#
_cell.length_a   1.000
_cell.length_b   1.000
_cell.length_c   1.000
_cell.angle_alpha   90.00
_cell.angle_beta   90.00
_cell.angle_gamma   90.00
#
_symmetry.space_group_name_H-M   'P 1'
#
loop_
_entity.id
_entity.type
_entity.pdbx_description
1 polymer ?
#
loop_
_entity_poly.entity_id
_entity_poly.type
_entity_poly.pdbx_seq_one_letter_code
_entity_poly.pdbx_strand_id
1 'polypeptide(L)'
;PTFISFLESVTLRNETPYLRGTVFIGIGVVGAVIAGIGLIRSLGNVRQSTRNLPFFDSLYVERVLGSGPKITVIGGGSGMPNLLRGLKRYPSNLTAVVTVADDGGSSGRLRSELGILPPGDIRNCLVALADSEDVMQQLMDYRFESDGQLDGHSFGNIFIAALAGIGGDFYRGVEAAGELLAIRGRV
;
A
#
# COMPACT_ATOMS: atom_id res chain seq x y z
N PRO A 1 -22.93 33.70 -30.17
CA PRO A 1 -23.88 33.18 -29.21
C PRO A 1 -23.34 33.46 -27.82
N THR A 2 -23.99 34.42 -27.16
CA THR A 2 -23.59 34.86 -25.83
C THR A 2 -24.09 33.82 -24.80
N PHE A 3 -23.38 33.65 -23.70
CA PHE A 3 -23.74 32.76 -22.57
C PHE A 3 -25.19 32.97 -22.12
N ILE A 4 -25.74 34.18 -22.30
CA ILE A 4 -27.13 34.55 -22.04
C ILE A 4 -28.08 33.82 -22.97
N SER A 5 -27.80 33.69 -24.27
CA SER A 5 -28.68 32.99 -25.22
C SER A 5 -28.67 31.46 -24.99
N PHE A 6 -27.59 30.92 -24.47
CA PHE A 6 -27.50 29.55 -24.02
C PHE A 6 -28.36 29.31 -22.77
N LEU A 7 -28.28 30.23 -21.77
CA LEU A 7 -29.12 30.14 -20.57
C LEU A 7 -30.62 30.32 -20.92
N GLU A 8 -30.96 31.16 -21.88
CA GLU A 8 -32.36 31.32 -22.34
C GLU A 8 -32.88 30.06 -23.04
N SER A 9 -32.04 29.34 -23.79
CA SER A 9 -32.43 28.06 -24.42
C SER A 9 -32.57 26.93 -23.40
N VAL A 10 -31.78 26.92 -22.36
CA VAL A 10 -31.82 25.88 -21.27
C VAL A 10 -33.00 26.17 -20.32
N THR A 11 -33.38 27.44 -20.09
CA THR A 11 -34.49 27.80 -19.20
C THR A 11 -35.86 27.61 -19.80
N LEU A 12 -36.02 27.16 -21.07
CA LEU A 12 -37.28 26.84 -21.74
C LEU A 12 -38.36 27.90 -21.46
N ARG A 13 -38.05 29.18 -21.61
CA ARG A 13 -38.84 30.33 -21.14
C ARG A 13 -40.30 30.37 -21.73
N ASN A 14 -40.53 29.71 -22.86
CA ASN A 14 -41.83 29.67 -23.54
C ASN A 14 -42.59 28.35 -23.35
N GLU A 15 -42.05 27.40 -22.58
CA GLU A 15 -42.71 26.11 -22.39
C GLU A 15 -43.56 26.07 -21.12
N THR A 16 -44.46 25.09 -21.06
CA THR A 16 -45.37 24.91 -19.93
C THR A 16 -44.59 24.66 -18.61
N PRO A 17 -45.07 25.15 -17.45
CA PRO A 17 -44.36 25.04 -16.17
C PRO A 17 -44.01 23.59 -15.78
N TYR A 18 -44.79 22.62 -16.26
CA TYR A 18 -44.49 21.18 -16.02
C TYR A 18 -43.26 20.69 -16.77
N LEU A 19 -43.05 21.13 -18.02
CA LEU A 19 -41.84 20.76 -18.81
C LEU A 19 -40.55 21.31 -18.16
N ARG A 20 -40.60 22.52 -17.61
CA ARG A 20 -39.47 23.08 -16.85
C ARG A 20 -39.14 22.25 -15.61
N GLY A 21 -40.16 21.90 -14.84
CA GLY A 21 -39.98 21.10 -13.63
C GLY A 21 -39.34 19.74 -13.92
N THR A 22 -39.79 19.05 -14.96
CA THR A 22 -39.25 17.73 -15.34
C THR A 22 -37.78 17.82 -15.80
N VAL A 23 -37.39 18.86 -16.55
CA VAL A 23 -36.01 19.06 -17.00
C VAL A 23 -35.07 19.34 -15.80
N PHE A 24 -35.48 20.22 -14.87
CA PHE A 24 -34.65 20.49 -13.68
C PHE A 24 -34.56 19.30 -12.75
N ILE A 25 -35.59 18.50 -12.59
CA ILE A 25 -35.56 17.25 -11.84
C ILE A 25 -34.58 16.26 -12.52
N GLY A 26 -34.65 16.13 -13.85
CA GLY A 26 -33.75 15.28 -14.62
C GLY A 26 -32.27 15.66 -14.43
N ILE A 27 -31.94 16.94 -14.52
CA ILE A 27 -30.60 17.47 -14.29
C ILE A 27 -30.15 17.20 -12.85
N GLY A 28 -31.02 17.40 -11.87
CA GLY A 28 -30.76 17.13 -10.46
C GLY A 28 -30.44 15.66 -10.19
N VAL A 29 -31.22 14.75 -10.77
CA VAL A 29 -31.03 13.29 -10.66
C VAL A 29 -29.67 12.87 -11.28
N VAL A 30 -29.36 13.36 -12.49
CA VAL A 30 -28.10 13.08 -13.16
C VAL A 30 -26.90 13.59 -12.32
N GLY A 31 -27.01 14.81 -11.79
CA GLY A 31 -25.99 15.37 -10.90
C GLY A 31 -25.79 14.54 -9.62
N ALA A 32 -26.87 14.08 -9.00
CA ALA A 32 -26.82 13.22 -7.82
C ALA A 32 -26.18 11.85 -8.12
N VAL A 33 -26.48 11.26 -9.28
CA VAL A 33 -25.87 10.00 -9.72
C VAL A 33 -24.37 10.16 -9.96
N ILE A 34 -23.95 11.22 -10.64
CA ILE A 34 -22.53 11.50 -10.91
C ILE A 34 -21.79 11.73 -9.59
N ALA A 35 -22.36 12.51 -8.67
CA ALA A 35 -21.79 12.74 -7.34
C ALA A 35 -21.71 11.44 -6.53
N GLY A 36 -22.73 10.59 -6.58
CA GLY A 36 -22.75 9.28 -5.93
C GLY A 36 -21.67 8.34 -6.47
N ILE A 37 -21.50 8.26 -7.79
CA ILE A 37 -20.43 7.46 -8.42
C ILE A 37 -19.06 8.01 -8.04
N GLY A 38 -18.88 9.33 -8.01
CA GLY A 38 -17.65 9.98 -7.56
C GLY A 38 -17.32 9.63 -6.11
N LEU A 39 -18.31 9.66 -5.24
CA LEU A 39 -18.17 9.28 -3.83
C LEU A 39 -17.79 7.80 -3.68
N ILE A 40 -18.48 6.89 -4.39
CA ILE A 40 -18.17 5.45 -4.36
C ILE A 40 -16.77 5.17 -4.88
N ARG A 41 -16.33 5.83 -5.95
CA ARG A 41 -14.96 5.68 -6.46
C ARG A 41 -13.92 6.23 -5.51
N SER A 42 -14.18 7.36 -4.87
CA SER A 42 -13.32 7.95 -3.84
C SER A 42 -13.19 7.03 -2.61
N LEU A 43 -14.28 6.38 -2.21
CA LEU A 43 -14.31 5.44 -1.08
C LEU A 43 -13.78 4.05 -1.46
N GLY A 44 -13.87 3.65 -2.72
CA GLY A 44 -13.38 2.36 -3.21
C GLY A 44 -11.87 2.20 -3.10
N ASN A 45 -11.11 3.28 -3.31
CA ASN A 45 -9.66 3.28 -3.14
C ASN A 45 -9.22 3.12 -1.67
N VAL A 46 -10.07 3.54 -0.71
CA VAL A 46 -9.82 3.40 0.74
C VAL A 46 -9.99 1.95 1.20
N ARG A 47 -10.85 1.18 0.53
CA ARG A 47 -11.26 -0.16 0.98
C ARG A 47 -10.19 -1.25 0.80
N GLN A 48 -9.17 -1.03 -0.01
CA GLN A 48 -8.12 -2.04 -0.24
C GLN A 48 -7.06 -2.12 0.86
N SER A 49 -6.88 -1.04 1.66
CA SER A 49 -5.81 -0.96 2.65
C SER A 49 -6.22 -1.35 4.09
N THR A 50 -7.53 -1.49 4.38
CA THR A 50 -7.98 -1.61 5.80
C THR A 50 -9.10 -2.62 5.98
N ARG A 51 -8.80 -3.88 5.72
CA ARG A 51 -9.80 -4.99 5.74
C ARG A 51 -10.52 -5.23 7.09
N ASN A 52 -10.04 -4.69 8.22
CA ASN A 52 -10.55 -5.02 9.56
C ASN A 52 -10.84 -3.84 10.48
N LEU A 53 -10.79 -2.59 10.00
CA LEU A 53 -11.09 -1.43 10.85
C LEU A 53 -12.50 -0.88 10.55
N PRO A 54 -13.22 -0.35 11.57
CA PRO A 54 -14.44 0.42 11.34
C PRO A 54 -14.17 1.57 10.36
N PHE A 55 -15.13 1.86 9.50
CA PHE A 55 -14.99 2.82 8.40
C PHE A 55 -14.37 4.18 8.82
N PHE A 56 -14.74 4.68 9.98
CA PHE A 56 -14.20 5.94 10.51
C PHE A 56 -12.74 5.82 10.94
N ASP A 57 -12.33 4.69 11.49
CA ASP A 57 -10.94 4.46 11.89
C ASP A 57 -10.03 4.31 10.66
N SER A 58 -10.52 3.71 9.57
CA SER A 58 -9.76 3.62 8.32
C SER A 58 -9.51 4.98 7.67
N LEU A 59 -10.53 5.87 7.67
CA LEU A 59 -10.40 7.25 7.17
C LEU A 59 -9.46 8.09 8.06
N TYR A 60 -9.50 7.86 9.37
CA TYR A 60 -8.61 8.52 10.31
C TYR A 60 -7.16 8.11 10.09
N VAL A 61 -6.89 6.81 10.01
CA VAL A 61 -5.55 6.26 9.74
C VAL A 61 -4.98 6.78 8.43
N GLU A 62 -5.75 6.74 7.35
CA GLU A 62 -5.26 7.16 6.03
C GLU A 62 -5.05 8.68 5.93
N ARG A 63 -5.94 9.47 6.49
CA ARG A 63 -5.88 10.95 6.37
C ARG A 63 -5.02 11.61 7.44
N VAL A 64 -5.09 11.16 8.67
CA VAL A 64 -4.36 11.78 9.79
C VAL A 64 -2.93 11.26 9.86
N LEU A 65 -2.72 9.95 9.74
CA LEU A 65 -1.37 9.38 9.73
C LEU A 65 -0.63 9.68 8.43
N GLY A 66 -1.32 9.73 7.29
CA GLY A 66 -0.75 10.13 5.99
C GLY A 66 -0.33 11.60 5.93
N SER A 67 -0.91 12.46 6.76
CA SER A 67 -0.55 13.88 6.88
C SER A 67 0.58 14.16 7.86
N GLY A 68 1.08 13.13 8.55
CA GLY A 68 2.18 13.22 9.51
C GLY A 68 3.53 13.58 8.87
N PRO A 69 4.56 13.83 9.69
CA PRO A 69 5.90 14.14 9.19
C PRO A 69 6.45 12.97 8.35
N LYS A 70 7.19 13.30 7.29
CA LYS A 70 7.93 12.31 6.53
C LYS A 70 9.17 11.90 7.32
N ILE A 71 9.26 10.64 7.71
CA ILE A 71 10.36 10.11 8.50
C ILE A 71 11.15 9.11 7.66
N THR A 72 12.43 9.36 7.47
CA THR A 72 13.35 8.41 6.84
C THR A 72 14.25 7.81 7.90
N VAL A 73 14.25 6.48 7.99
CA VAL A 73 15.13 5.71 8.88
C VAL A 73 16.20 5.03 8.04
N ILE A 74 17.46 5.25 8.37
CA ILE A 74 18.61 4.67 7.66
C ILE A 74 19.33 3.71 8.60
N GLY A 75 19.53 2.47 8.17
CA GLY A 75 20.23 1.48 8.99
C GLY A 75 20.06 0.04 8.50
N GLY A 76 20.29 -0.92 9.39
CA GLY A 76 20.18 -2.35 9.11
C GLY A 76 20.22 -3.15 10.42
N GLY A 77 20.36 -4.47 10.30
CA GLY A 77 20.42 -5.38 11.45
C GLY A 77 19.12 -5.37 12.27
N SER A 78 19.18 -5.81 13.51
CA SER A 78 18.02 -5.99 14.39
C SER A 78 17.46 -4.69 15.00
N GLY A 79 18.25 -3.64 15.03
CA GLY A 79 17.86 -2.36 15.65
C GLY A 79 16.79 -1.63 14.83
N MET A 80 16.92 -1.63 13.52
CA MET A 80 16.03 -0.91 12.60
C MET A 80 14.60 -1.46 12.62
N PRO A 81 14.32 -2.76 12.53
CA PRO A 81 12.98 -3.30 12.64
C PRO A 81 12.28 -2.91 13.96
N ASN A 82 13.00 -2.90 15.08
CA ASN A 82 12.44 -2.49 16.36
C ASN A 82 12.01 -1.02 16.38
N LEU A 83 12.83 -0.15 15.79
CA LEU A 83 12.48 1.27 15.64
C LEU A 83 11.25 1.45 14.74
N LEU A 84 11.20 0.74 13.61
CA LEU A 84 10.08 0.80 12.66
C LEU A 84 8.76 0.32 13.29
N ARG A 85 8.77 -0.72 14.14
CA ARG A 85 7.62 -1.18 14.91
C ARG A 85 7.05 -0.07 15.81
N GLY A 86 7.93 0.69 16.45
CA GLY A 86 7.52 1.84 17.26
C GLY A 86 6.92 2.96 16.42
N LEU A 87 7.58 3.29 15.31
CA LEU A 87 7.21 4.41 14.45
C LEU A 87 5.94 4.15 13.63
N LYS A 88 5.66 2.93 13.20
CA LYS A 88 4.49 2.62 12.34
C LYS A 88 3.12 2.98 12.97
N ARG A 89 3.10 3.23 14.29
CA ARG A 89 1.88 3.62 15.02
C ARG A 89 1.53 5.10 14.85
N TYR A 90 2.44 5.91 14.37
CA TYR A 90 2.30 7.37 14.31
C TYR A 90 2.11 7.88 12.88
N PRO A 91 3.14 8.02 12.03
CA PRO A 91 2.98 8.48 10.66
C PRO A 91 2.92 7.31 9.68
N SER A 92 2.11 7.44 8.62
CA SER A 92 2.15 6.51 7.47
C SER A 92 3.29 6.85 6.50
N ASN A 93 3.94 8.02 6.65
CA ASN A 93 5.00 8.52 5.77
C ASN A 93 6.38 8.04 6.23
N LEU A 94 6.55 6.74 6.43
CA LEU A 94 7.80 6.12 6.79
C LEU A 94 8.57 5.64 5.56
N THR A 95 9.86 5.92 5.50
CA THR A 95 10.77 5.34 4.50
C THR A 95 11.94 4.67 5.23
N ALA A 96 12.15 3.41 4.99
CA ALA A 96 13.26 2.64 5.50
C ALA A 96 14.33 2.49 4.42
N VAL A 97 15.53 3.05 4.64
CA VAL A 97 16.71 2.83 3.81
C VAL A 97 17.57 1.79 4.47
N VAL A 98 17.52 0.57 3.96
CA VAL A 98 18.11 -0.62 4.59
C VAL A 98 19.48 -0.91 4.00
N THR A 99 20.48 -1.13 4.86
CA THR A 99 21.79 -1.59 4.42
C THR A 99 21.72 -3.04 3.95
N VAL A 100 22.42 -3.38 2.87
CA VAL A 100 22.47 -4.72 2.27
C VAL A 100 23.81 -5.40 2.56
N ALA A 101 24.23 -5.38 3.81
CA ALA A 101 25.53 -5.89 4.24
C ALA A 101 25.47 -7.29 4.90
N ASP A 102 24.28 -7.91 5.01
CA ASP A 102 24.10 -9.23 5.63
C ASP A 102 24.63 -10.34 4.69
N ASP A 103 25.79 -10.86 4.99
CA ASP A 103 26.40 -11.98 4.25
C ASP A 103 26.19 -13.34 4.95
N GLY A 104 25.38 -13.39 6.00
CA GLY A 104 25.18 -14.59 6.83
C GLY A 104 24.12 -15.55 6.34
N GLY A 105 24.26 -16.84 6.66
CA GLY A 105 23.23 -17.87 6.54
C GLY A 105 22.49 -17.92 5.21
N SER A 106 21.16 -17.84 5.26
CA SER A 106 20.27 -17.89 4.09
C SER A 106 20.49 -16.71 3.13
N SER A 107 20.74 -15.49 3.65
CA SER A 107 20.94 -14.29 2.83
C SER A 107 22.21 -14.39 1.99
N GLY A 108 23.31 -14.81 2.60
CA GLY A 108 24.60 -14.97 1.90
C GLY A 108 24.54 -16.06 0.84
N ARG A 109 23.86 -17.18 1.10
CA ARG A 109 23.67 -18.25 0.08
C ARG A 109 22.87 -17.75 -1.12
N LEU A 110 21.73 -17.11 -0.92
CA LEU A 110 20.93 -16.55 -2.02
C LEU A 110 21.68 -15.50 -2.82
N ARG A 111 22.48 -14.67 -2.13
CA ARG A 111 23.36 -13.71 -2.81
C ARG A 111 24.37 -14.40 -3.72
N SER A 112 25.03 -15.47 -3.25
CA SER A 112 26.05 -16.19 -4.02
C SER A 112 25.46 -17.03 -5.17
N GLU A 113 24.28 -17.64 -4.95
CA GLU A 113 23.64 -18.54 -5.90
C GLU A 113 22.83 -17.81 -6.98
N LEU A 114 22.09 -16.77 -6.59
CA LEU A 114 21.18 -16.04 -7.45
C LEU A 114 21.70 -14.65 -7.88
N GLY A 115 22.82 -14.18 -7.34
CA GLY A 115 23.36 -12.85 -7.63
C GLY A 115 22.50 -11.68 -7.16
N ILE A 116 21.57 -11.91 -6.22
CA ILE A 116 20.68 -10.89 -5.67
C ILE A 116 21.31 -10.21 -4.45
N LEU A 117 20.77 -9.05 -4.07
CA LEU A 117 21.11 -8.43 -2.80
C LEU A 117 20.61 -9.28 -1.61
N PRO A 118 21.34 -9.30 -0.47
CA PRO A 118 20.94 -10.11 0.68
C PRO A 118 19.61 -9.62 1.26
N PRO A 119 18.58 -10.47 1.30
CA PRO A 119 17.22 -10.04 1.66
C PRO A 119 16.94 -9.97 3.17
N GLY A 120 17.81 -10.46 4.04
CA GLY A 120 17.51 -10.67 5.45
C GLY A 120 17.07 -9.42 6.22
N ASP A 121 17.86 -8.35 6.15
CA ASP A 121 17.54 -7.10 6.84
C ASP A 121 16.30 -6.42 6.24
N ILE A 122 16.15 -6.48 4.91
CA ILE A 122 14.99 -5.97 4.20
C ILE A 122 13.72 -6.73 4.62
N ARG A 123 13.78 -8.07 4.68
CA ARG A 123 12.70 -8.92 5.18
C ARG A 123 12.25 -8.49 6.57
N ASN A 124 13.19 -8.30 7.50
CA ASN A 124 12.89 -7.91 8.86
C ASN A 124 12.19 -6.54 8.93
N CYS A 125 12.57 -5.60 8.06
CA CYS A 125 11.94 -4.29 7.97
C CYS A 125 10.53 -4.37 7.36
N LEU A 126 10.34 -5.18 6.31
CA LEU A 126 9.01 -5.43 5.72
C LEU A 126 8.04 -6.01 6.75
N VAL A 127 8.47 -7.03 7.49
CA VAL A 127 7.66 -7.64 8.57
C VAL A 127 7.33 -6.63 9.66
N ALA A 128 8.31 -5.83 10.09
CA ALA A 128 8.09 -4.82 11.12
C ALA A 128 7.06 -3.76 10.72
N LEU A 129 6.94 -3.46 9.43
CA LEU A 129 5.96 -2.51 8.88
C LEU A 129 4.64 -3.15 8.47
N ALA A 130 4.52 -4.48 8.43
CA ALA A 130 3.31 -5.19 8.06
C ALA A 130 2.17 -4.97 9.07
N ASP A 131 0.93 -4.91 8.59
CA ASP A 131 -0.25 -4.73 9.45
C ASP A 131 -0.49 -5.95 10.35
N SER A 132 -0.34 -7.17 9.83
CA SER A 132 -0.50 -8.44 10.56
C SER A 132 0.87 -8.99 10.96
N GLU A 133 1.57 -8.29 11.85
CA GLU A 133 2.96 -8.58 12.19
C GLU A 133 3.18 -9.99 12.73
N ASP A 134 2.39 -10.44 13.71
CA ASP A 134 2.63 -11.71 14.41
C ASP A 134 2.59 -12.92 13.48
N VAL A 135 1.59 -13.01 12.61
CA VAL A 135 1.44 -14.10 11.64
C VAL A 135 2.49 -13.97 10.54
N MET A 136 2.72 -12.75 10.05
CA MET A 136 3.73 -12.51 9.01
C MET A 136 5.13 -12.78 9.53
N GLN A 137 5.43 -12.43 10.78
CA GLN A 137 6.71 -12.72 11.37
C GLN A 137 6.97 -14.23 11.44
N GLN A 138 6.01 -15.02 11.95
CA GLN A 138 6.14 -16.47 12.01
C GLN A 138 6.37 -17.08 10.62
N LEU A 139 5.60 -16.65 9.62
CA LEU A 139 5.75 -17.13 8.25
C LEU A 139 7.08 -16.73 7.63
N MET A 140 7.47 -15.48 7.74
CA MET A 140 8.69 -14.96 7.13
C MET A 140 9.96 -15.46 7.82
N ASP A 141 9.88 -15.77 9.13
CA ASP A 141 10.99 -16.33 9.89
C ASP A 141 11.06 -17.85 9.84
N TYR A 142 10.01 -18.51 9.30
CA TYR A 142 10.01 -19.95 9.13
C TYR A 142 11.25 -20.41 8.37
N ARG A 143 11.98 -21.36 8.94
CA ARG A 143 13.16 -21.97 8.33
C ARG A 143 12.85 -23.39 7.91
N PHE A 144 13.25 -23.70 6.69
CA PHE A 144 13.14 -25.05 6.18
C PHE A 144 14.18 -25.95 6.90
N GLU A 145 13.68 -27.06 7.45
CA GLU A 145 14.50 -28.13 8.00
C GLU A 145 14.43 -29.30 7.00
N SER A 146 15.48 -29.54 6.26
CA SER A 146 15.52 -30.57 5.22
C SER A 146 16.96 -31.02 4.96
N ASP A 147 17.15 -32.20 4.41
CA ASP A 147 18.46 -32.69 3.98
C ASP A 147 18.88 -32.15 2.60
N GLY A 148 18.15 -31.16 2.07
CA GLY A 148 18.32 -30.64 0.72
C GLY A 148 18.81 -29.19 0.66
N GLN A 149 18.76 -28.61 -0.54
CA GLN A 149 19.23 -27.24 -0.82
C GLN A 149 18.46 -26.16 -0.05
N LEU A 150 17.21 -26.45 0.36
CA LEU A 150 16.40 -25.51 1.14
C LEU A 150 16.79 -25.43 2.60
N ASP A 151 17.60 -26.38 3.10
CA ASP A 151 17.96 -26.45 4.52
C ASP A 151 18.49 -25.12 5.06
N GLY A 152 17.94 -24.67 6.18
CA GLY A 152 18.28 -23.42 6.85
C GLY A 152 17.88 -22.14 6.10
N HIS A 153 17.28 -22.21 4.91
CA HIS A 153 16.71 -21.02 4.27
C HIS A 153 15.46 -20.59 5.01
N SER A 154 15.29 -19.24 5.19
CA SER A 154 14.02 -18.72 5.65
C SER A 154 13.04 -18.58 4.48
N PHE A 155 11.76 -18.86 4.73
CA PHE A 155 10.70 -18.65 3.75
C PHE A 155 10.72 -17.21 3.22
N GLY A 156 10.83 -16.23 4.10
CA GLY A 156 10.79 -14.81 3.70
C GLY A 156 11.95 -14.40 2.78
N ASN A 157 13.14 -14.98 2.94
CA ASN A 157 14.25 -14.71 2.03
C ASN A 157 13.98 -15.31 0.64
N ILE A 158 13.45 -16.53 0.57
CA ILE A 158 13.06 -17.19 -0.69
C ILE A 158 11.91 -16.43 -1.34
N PHE A 159 10.92 -15.97 -0.56
CA PHE A 159 9.79 -15.18 -1.05
C PHE A 159 10.24 -13.89 -1.74
N ILE A 160 11.15 -13.13 -1.12
CA ILE A 160 11.70 -11.90 -1.73
C ILE A 160 12.51 -12.25 -2.99
N ALA A 161 13.33 -13.31 -2.96
CA ALA A 161 14.10 -13.76 -4.11
C ALA A 161 13.21 -14.15 -5.29
N ALA A 162 12.10 -14.85 -5.03
CA ALA A 162 11.12 -15.23 -6.05
C ALA A 162 10.44 -13.98 -6.66
N LEU A 163 10.04 -13.02 -5.84
CA LEU A 163 9.45 -11.77 -6.32
C LEU A 163 10.45 -10.93 -7.13
N ALA A 164 11.73 -10.92 -6.75
CA ALA A 164 12.80 -10.28 -7.53
C ALA A 164 12.95 -10.94 -8.91
N GLY A 165 12.89 -12.27 -8.97
CA GLY A 165 12.90 -13.01 -10.21
C GLY A 165 11.70 -12.69 -11.12
N ILE A 166 10.50 -12.56 -10.56
CA ILE A 166 9.28 -12.20 -11.30
C ILE A 166 9.34 -10.74 -11.77
N GLY A 167 9.81 -9.82 -10.90
CA GLY A 167 9.88 -8.38 -11.19
C GLY A 167 11.03 -7.98 -12.11
N GLY A 168 12.00 -8.86 -12.33
CA GLY A 168 13.17 -8.64 -13.16
C GLY A 168 14.32 -7.90 -12.48
N ASP A 169 14.08 -7.31 -11.29
CA ASP A 169 15.09 -6.73 -10.43
C ASP A 169 14.72 -6.83 -8.94
N PHE A 170 15.73 -6.65 -8.08
CA PHE A 170 15.56 -6.81 -6.64
C PHE A 170 14.67 -5.72 -6.02
N TYR A 171 14.76 -4.48 -6.49
CA TYR A 171 13.94 -3.38 -5.98
C TYR A 171 12.45 -3.62 -6.22
N ARG A 172 12.08 -4.02 -7.44
CA ARG A 172 10.69 -4.38 -7.77
C ARG A 172 10.18 -5.55 -6.95
N GLY A 173 11.06 -6.52 -6.67
CA GLY A 173 10.73 -7.63 -5.79
C GLY A 173 10.41 -7.18 -4.36
N VAL A 174 11.16 -6.24 -3.81
CA VAL A 174 10.92 -5.66 -2.48
C VAL A 174 9.64 -4.83 -2.47
N GLU A 175 9.39 -4.04 -3.51
CA GLU A 175 8.16 -3.24 -3.65
C GLU A 175 6.92 -4.15 -3.71
N ALA A 176 6.94 -5.20 -4.53
CA ALA A 176 5.88 -6.19 -4.59
C ALA A 176 5.67 -6.93 -3.25
N ALA A 177 6.75 -7.26 -2.54
CA ALA A 177 6.66 -7.83 -1.20
C ALA A 177 5.96 -6.87 -0.23
N GLY A 178 6.28 -5.57 -0.29
CA GLY A 178 5.64 -4.54 0.52
C GLY A 178 4.14 -4.43 0.26
N GLU A 179 3.71 -4.48 -0.99
CA GLU A 179 2.30 -4.48 -1.36
C GLU A 179 1.56 -5.72 -0.84
N LEU A 180 2.13 -6.92 -1.04
CA LEU A 180 1.53 -8.18 -0.60
C LEU A 180 1.42 -8.27 0.92
N LEU A 181 2.37 -7.71 1.65
CA LEU A 181 2.40 -7.67 3.11
C LEU A 181 1.59 -6.50 3.69
N ALA A 182 1.01 -5.64 2.84
CA ALA A 182 0.28 -4.44 3.23
C ALA A 182 1.07 -3.59 4.25
N ILE A 183 2.33 -3.27 3.94
CA ILE A 183 3.18 -2.52 4.86
C ILE A 183 2.76 -1.06 5.00
N ARG A 184 2.99 -0.49 6.18
CA ARG A 184 2.81 0.95 6.43
C ARG A 184 4.12 1.69 6.17
N GLY A 185 4.19 2.37 5.06
CA GLY A 185 5.40 3.07 4.61
C GLY A 185 6.08 2.39 3.43
N ARG A 186 7.39 2.57 3.31
CA ARG A 186 8.20 2.07 2.19
C ARG A 186 9.53 1.52 2.70
N VAL A 187 9.98 0.45 2.10
CA VAL A 187 11.31 -0.12 2.27
C VAL A 187 12.09 -0.02 0.95
#